data_d303f3c8cc7b1bc165649442d1094200
#
_entry.id   d303f3c8cc7b1bc165649442d1094200
#
_cell.length_a   1.000
_cell.length_b   1.000
_cell.length_c   1.000
_cell.angle_alpha   90.00
_cell.angle_beta   90.00
_cell.angle_gamma   90.00
#
_symmetry.space_group_name_H-M   'P 1'
#
loop_
_entity.id
_entity.type
_entity.pdbx_description
1 polymer ?
#
loop_
_entity_poly.entity_id
_entity_poly.type
_entity_poly.pdbx_seq_one_letter_code
_entity_poly.pdbx_strand_id
1 'polypeptide(L)'
;TSVLQGLGSGQTADNGALEQSCDEVADANDSVDCAVAADIDSIQDYWGQTLGSSYQPADTVFFSGSVQTGCGGATSGSGPFYCPADQLVYIDLSFFDDLQTRFGAEGGAFVNAYVIAHEYGHHVQDLLGTNQQVDSRLTGPDSGSVRLELQADCFAGTWANHAETVPDETGQPLIVDITDDDVARALDTAGRIGDDFIQENLGSGTVDQGSFTHGSSEQRQRWFSTGYSTGDPAQCDTFATDDLG
;
A
#
# COMPACT_ATOMS: atom_id res chain seq x y z
N THR A 1 -3.33 17.58 -7.43
CA THR A 1 -2.86 18.37 -6.28
C THR A 1 -3.09 17.53 -5.03
N SER A 2 -2.06 16.84 -4.55
CA SER A 2 -2.11 16.08 -3.31
C SER A 2 -2.27 17.04 -2.13
N VAL A 3 -3.34 16.91 -1.35
CA VAL A 3 -3.54 17.72 -0.15
C VAL A 3 -3.02 16.93 1.04
N LEU A 4 -1.78 17.22 1.44
CA LEU A 4 -1.17 16.66 2.64
C LEU A 4 -1.63 17.48 3.86
N GLN A 5 -2.41 16.88 4.76
CA GLN A 5 -2.88 17.58 5.97
C GLN A 5 -2.12 17.11 7.21
N GLY A 6 -1.50 18.04 7.91
CA GLY A 6 -0.91 17.82 9.22
C GLY A 6 -1.94 17.96 10.34
N LEU A 7 -2.31 16.90 11.03
CA LEU A 7 -3.13 16.92 12.24
C LEU A 7 -2.32 16.50 13.48
N GLY A 8 -2.03 17.44 14.26
CA GLY A 8 -1.83 17.65 15.68
C GLY A 8 -1.15 16.62 16.60
N SER A 9 -0.19 17.08 17.37
CA SER A 9 0.39 16.65 18.67
C SER A 9 1.26 15.38 18.78
N GLY A 10 1.56 14.65 17.73
CA GLY A 10 2.78 13.88 17.55
C GLY A 10 3.72 14.67 16.63
N GLN A 11 5.00 14.37 16.56
CA GLN A 11 5.85 15.00 15.56
C GLN A 11 5.43 14.48 14.18
N THR A 12 4.45 15.14 13.58
CA THR A 12 4.11 14.98 12.17
C THR A 12 5.23 15.63 11.36
N ALA A 13 5.69 14.97 10.32
CA ALA A 13 6.47 15.67 9.31
C ALA A 13 5.67 16.90 8.84
N ASP A 14 6.33 18.04 8.67
CA ASP A 14 5.68 19.22 8.13
C ASP A 14 5.41 18.99 6.64
N ASN A 15 4.21 18.48 6.33
CA ASN A 15 3.80 18.19 4.96
C ASN A 15 3.88 19.44 4.06
N GLY A 16 3.69 20.63 4.60
CA GLY A 16 3.85 21.88 3.86
C GLY A 16 5.30 22.17 3.45
N ALA A 17 6.29 21.70 4.21
CA ALA A 17 7.70 21.75 3.80
C ALA A 17 8.01 20.72 2.72
N LEU A 18 7.36 19.56 2.75
CA LEU A 18 7.47 18.52 1.74
C LEU A 18 6.91 18.99 0.39
N GLU A 19 5.70 19.55 0.38
CA GLU A 19 5.09 20.13 -0.82
C GLU A 19 5.97 21.17 -1.49
N GLN A 20 6.63 22.04 -0.69
CA GLN A 20 7.54 23.07 -1.22
C GLN A 20 8.87 22.53 -1.72
N SER A 21 9.31 21.36 -1.26
CA SER A 21 10.61 20.78 -1.65
C SER A 21 10.52 19.81 -2.82
N CYS A 22 9.32 19.42 -3.26
CA CYS A 22 9.07 18.41 -4.27
C CYS A 22 8.29 18.95 -5.49
N ASP A 23 8.52 20.20 -5.87
CA ASP A 23 7.80 20.88 -6.96
C ASP A 23 8.17 20.39 -8.38
N GLU A 24 9.28 19.65 -8.53
CA GLU A 24 9.74 19.15 -9.83
C GLU A 24 9.92 17.62 -9.84
N VAL A 25 9.57 16.96 -10.94
CA VAL A 25 9.78 15.50 -11.15
C VAL A 25 11.25 15.09 -10.91
N ALA A 26 12.21 15.99 -11.11
CA ALA A 26 13.62 15.75 -10.84
C ALA A 26 13.87 15.49 -9.34
N ASP A 27 13.08 16.08 -8.45
CA ASP A 27 13.23 15.96 -6.98
C ASP A 27 12.84 14.56 -6.49
N ALA A 28 11.96 13.85 -7.21
CA ALA A 28 11.59 12.47 -6.90
C ALA A 28 12.77 11.49 -6.97
N ASN A 29 13.80 11.81 -7.75
CA ASN A 29 15.03 10.99 -7.83
C ASN A 29 16.06 11.36 -6.76
N ASP A 30 15.90 12.50 -6.09
CA ASP A 30 16.91 13.05 -5.17
C ASP A 30 16.55 12.82 -3.70
N SER A 31 15.28 12.53 -3.37
CA SER A 31 14.84 12.23 -1.99
C SER A 31 13.74 11.18 -1.92
N VAL A 32 13.77 10.33 -0.89
CA VAL A 32 12.73 9.33 -0.62
C VAL A 32 11.37 9.98 -0.43
N ASP A 33 11.33 11.14 0.20
CA ASP A 33 10.10 11.87 0.51
C ASP A 33 9.40 12.33 -0.78
N CYS A 34 10.16 12.84 -1.75
CA CYS A 34 9.63 13.28 -3.04
C CYS A 34 9.25 12.08 -3.93
N ALA A 35 10.00 10.98 -3.87
CA ALA A 35 9.63 9.74 -4.53
C ALA A 35 8.27 9.24 -4.03
N VAL A 36 8.07 9.21 -2.71
CA VAL A 36 6.81 8.80 -2.08
C VAL A 36 5.65 9.73 -2.48
N ALA A 37 5.88 11.04 -2.58
CA ALA A 37 4.87 11.98 -3.05
C ALA A 37 4.45 11.71 -4.51
N ALA A 38 5.42 11.46 -5.39
CA ALA A 38 5.16 11.09 -6.79
C ALA A 38 4.43 9.75 -6.91
N ASP A 39 4.76 8.76 -6.08
CA ASP A 39 4.06 7.48 -6.02
C ASP A 39 2.58 7.68 -5.62
N ILE A 40 2.31 8.50 -4.61
CA ILE A 40 0.95 8.83 -4.15
C ILE A 40 0.15 9.47 -5.28
N ASP A 41 0.70 10.46 -5.95
CA ASP A 41 0.01 11.15 -7.04
C ASP A 41 -0.28 10.18 -8.21
N SER A 42 0.70 9.37 -8.62
CA SER A 42 0.52 8.34 -9.66
C SER A 42 -0.58 7.33 -9.30
N ILE A 43 -0.63 6.87 -8.04
CA ILE A 43 -1.64 5.92 -7.57
C ILE A 43 -3.03 6.56 -7.62
N GLN A 44 -3.16 7.79 -7.15
CA GLN A 44 -4.43 8.53 -7.15
C GLN A 44 -4.91 8.87 -8.56
N ASP A 45 -4.00 9.24 -9.47
CA ASP A 45 -4.31 9.48 -10.89
C ASP A 45 -4.83 8.19 -11.55
N TYR A 46 -4.19 7.05 -11.29
CA TYR A 46 -4.65 5.75 -11.77
C TYR A 46 -6.08 5.43 -11.30
N TRP A 47 -6.35 5.54 -10.01
CA TRP A 47 -7.66 5.25 -9.48
C TRP A 47 -8.72 6.28 -9.87
N GLY A 48 -8.33 7.54 -10.00
CA GLY A 48 -9.18 8.61 -10.54
C GLY A 48 -9.64 8.33 -11.97
N GLN A 49 -8.74 7.83 -12.81
CA GLN A 49 -9.07 7.43 -14.19
C GLN A 49 -9.89 6.14 -14.22
N THR A 50 -9.57 5.17 -13.38
CA THR A 50 -10.23 3.85 -13.34
C THR A 50 -11.64 3.91 -12.81
N LEU A 51 -11.88 4.63 -11.71
CA LEU A 51 -13.18 4.73 -11.04
C LEU A 51 -13.97 5.99 -11.44
N GLY A 52 -13.32 6.95 -12.10
CA GLY A 52 -13.95 8.20 -12.55
C GLY A 52 -14.61 8.94 -11.39
N SER A 53 -15.86 9.33 -11.56
CA SER A 53 -16.62 10.10 -10.54
C SER A 53 -16.89 9.36 -9.23
N SER A 54 -16.60 8.07 -9.17
CA SER A 54 -16.73 7.26 -7.94
C SER A 54 -15.48 7.33 -7.07
N TYR A 55 -14.36 7.78 -7.61
CA TYR A 55 -13.14 7.97 -6.84
C TYR A 55 -13.19 9.30 -6.07
N GLN A 56 -12.79 9.25 -4.83
CA GLN A 56 -12.54 10.42 -3.98
C GLN A 56 -11.11 10.29 -3.49
N PRO A 57 -10.23 11.27 -3.76
CA PRO A 57 -8.85 11.22 -3.29
C PRO A 57 -8.78 11.11 -1.76
N ALA A 58 -7.83 10.33 -1.27
CA ALA A 58 -7.48 10.27 0.15
C ALA A 58 -6.21 11.07 0.40
N ASP A 59 -6.17 11.82 1.50
CA ASP A 59 -4.93 12.48 1.93
C ASP A 59 -4.00 11.46 2.62
N THR A 60 -2.70 11.72 2.51
CA THR A 60 -1.67 10.96 3.25
C THR A 60 -1.12 11.80 4.40
N VAL A 61 -1.03 11.20 5.58
CA VAL A 61 -0.44 11.80 6.77
C VAL A 61 0.90 11.13 7.04
N PHE A 62 1.98 11.89 6.90
CA PHE A 62 3.29 11.44 7.36
C PHE A 62 3.43 11.71 8.86
N PHE A 63 3.92 10.72 9.60
CA PHE A 63 4.15 10.87 11.03
C PHE A 63 5.49 10.24 11.45
N SER A 64 5.92 10.52 12.65
CA SER A 64 7.09 9.90 13.26
C SER A 64 6.81 9.58 14.72
N GLY A 65 7.10 8.36 15.11
CA GLY A 65 6.95 7.85 16.47
C GLY A 65 5.52 7.45 16.81
N SER A 66 4.58 8.38 16.91
CA SER A 66 3.16 8.08 17.21
C SER A 66 2.21 9.11 16.62
N VAL A 67 0.99 8.65 16.27
CA VAL A 67 -0.07 9.48 15.73
C VAL A 67 -1.43 9.08 16.31
N GLN A 68 -2.36 10.03 16.45
CA GLN A 68 -3.76 9.78 16.76
C GLN A 68 -4.58 9.87 15.49
N THR A 69 -5.40 8.86 15.25
CA THR A 69 -6.22 8.72 14.04
C THR A 69 -7.68 8.47 14.39
N GLY A 70 -8.56 8.53 13.42
CA GLY A 70 -9.96 8.12 13.60
C GLY A 70 -10.13 6.66 14.01
N CYS A 71 -9.14 5.81 13.73
CA CYS A 71 -9.11 4.38 14.09
C CYS A 71 -8.43 4.10 15.44
N GLY A 72 -7.94 5.13 16.14
CA GLY A 72 -7.20 5.01 17.40
C GLY A 72 -5.75 5.48 17.30
N GLY A 73 -4.98 5.24 18.36
CA GLY A 73 -3.54 5.57 18.36
C GLY A 73 -2.72 4.55 17.60
N ALA A 74 -1.76 5.02 16.79
CA ALA A 74 -0.78 4.20 16.09
C ALA A 74 0.64 4.65 16.39
N THR A 75 1.62 3.78 16.14
CA THR A 75 3.04 4.04 16.32
C THR A 75 3.83 3.61 15.08
N SER A 76 5.10 3.99 14.99
CA SER A 76 6.00 3.51 13.91
C SER A 76 5.98 1.99 13.73
N GLY A 77 5.75 1.24 14.82
CA GLY A 77 5.64 -0.23 14.76
C GLY A 77 4.35 -0.76 14.11
N SER A 78 3.38 0.09 13.84
CA SER A 78 2.13 -0.30 13.14
C SER A 78 2.33 -0.50 11.63
N GLY A 79 3.43 0.02 11.06
CA GLY A 79 3.60 0.13 9.63
C GLY A 79 2.69 1.20 9.01
N PRO A 80 2.74 1.40 7.69
CA PRO A 80 1.74 2.15 6.95
C PRO A 80 0.35 1.52 7.10
N PHE A 81 -0.70 2.33 7.06
CA PHE A 81 -2.08 1.83 7.11
C PHE A 81 -3.08 2.86 6.60
N TYR A 82 -4.19 2.35 6.06
CA TYR A 82 -5.38 3.14 5.77
C TYR A 82 -6.35 3.09 6.96
N CYS A 83 -6.92 4.23 7.33
CA CYS A 83 -7.94 4.30 8.37
C CYS A 83 -9.31 4.66 7.76
N PRO A 84 -10.29 3.73 7.73
CA PRO A 84 -11.60 4.01 7.14
C PRO A 84 -12.45 5.00 7.95
N ALA A 85 -12.12 5.25 9.22
CA ALA A 85 -12.91 6.16 10.07
C ALA A 85 -12.67 7.65 9.73
N ASP A 86 -11.49 8.00 9.24
CA ASP A 86 -11.13 9.35 8.78
C ASP A 86 -10.77 9.40 7.29
N GLN A 87 -10.70 8.23 6.64
CA GLN A 87 -10.40 8.07 5.21
C GLN A 87 -9.02 8.62 4.83
N LEU A 88 -8.03 8.40 5.69
CA LEU A 88 -6.65 8.85 5.50
C LEU A 88 -5.70 7.66 5.43
N VAL A 89 -4.63 7.82 4.66
CA VAL A 89 -3.47 6.92 4.66
C VAL A 89 -2.42 7.48 5.62
N TYR A 90 -1.85 6.65 6.47
CA TYR A 90 -0.84 7.02 7.46
C TYR A 90 0.47 6.31 7.18
N ILE A 91 1.57 7.05 7.10
CA ILE A 91 2.89 6.51 6.78
C ILE A 91 3.93 7.08 7.74
N ASP A 92 4.64 6.19 8.46
CA ASP A 92 5.92 6.53 9.06
C ASP A 92 7.03 6.09 8.09
N LEU A 93 7.77 7.05 7.55
CA LEU A 93 8.81 6.79 6.54
C LEU A 93 9.92 5.87 7.05
N SER A 94 10.13 5.78 8.37
CA SER A 94 11.07 4.83 8.97
C SER A 94 10.69 3.36 8.75
N PHE A 95 9.44 3.08 8.37
CA PHE A 95 8.99 1.72 8.05
C PHE A 95 9.75 1.15 6.84
N PHE A 96 10.11 1.97 5.88
CA PHE A 96 10.87 1.51 4.71
C PHE A 96 12.27 1.02 5.08
N ASP A 97 12.89 1.59 6.12
CA ASP A 97 14.12 1.07 6.71
C ASP A 97 13.85 -0.26 7.45
N ASP A 98 12.71 -0.38 8.13
CA ASP A 98 12.30 -1.60 8.81
C ASP A 98 12.07 -2.77 7.83
N LEU A 99 11.53 -2.52 6.63
CA LEU A 99 11.40 -3.54 5.58
C LEU A 99 12.75 -4.19 5.26
N GLN A 100 13.82 -3.40 5.21
CA GLN A 100 15.16 -3.91 4.93
C GLN A 100 15.79 -4.56 6.17
N THR A 101 15.74 -3.89 7.32
CA THR A 101 16.49 -4.30 8.51
C THR A 101 15.83 -5.42 9.32
N ARG A 102 14.51 -5.44 9.38
CA ARG A 102 13.72 -6.44 10.15
C ARG A 102 13.17 -7.54 9.28
N PHE A 103 12.60 -7.21 8.13
CA PHE A 103 11.98 -8.18 7.22
C PHE A 103 12.98 -8.73 6.20
N GLY A 104 14.15 -8.10 6.05
CA GLY A 104 15.21 -8.52 5.14
C GLY A 104 14.88 -8.33 3.65
N ALA A 105 13.92 -7.44 3.33
CA ALA A 105 13.62 -7.06 1.97
C ALA A 105 14.83 -6.31 1.35
N GLU A 106 14.99 -6.39 0.04
CA GLU A 106 16.09 -5.68 -0.63
C GLU A 106 15.90 -4.16 -0.68
N GLY A 107 14.66 -3.69 -0.50
CA GLY A 107 14.30 -2.28 -0.63
C GLY A 107 14.27 -1.79 -2.07
N GLY A 108 14.05 -0.49 -2.23
CA GLY A 108 13.98 0.19 -3.52
C GLY A 108 12.75 1.08 -3.64
N ALA A 109 12.80 2.06 -4.54
CA ALA A 109 11.71 3.01 -4.71
C ALA A 109 10.39 2.29 -5.05
N PHE A 110 10.42 1.34 -5.96
CA PHE A 110 9.23 0.59 -6.35
C PHE A 110 8.68 -0.33 -5.24
N VAL A 111 9.52 -0.80 -4.31
CA VAL A 111 9.08 -1.52 -3.10
C VAL A 111 8.26 -0.59 -2.20
N ASN A 112 8.72 0.66 -2.01
CA ASN A 112 7.99 1.65 -1.24
C ASN A 112 6.66 1.98 -1.92
N ALA A 113 6.68 2.18 -3.24
CA ALA A 113 5.50 2.43 -4.05
C ALA A 113 4.46 1.29 -3.96
N TYR A 114 4.91 0.01 -3.95
CA TYR A 114 4.02 -1.14 -3.74
C TYR A 114 3.29 -1.06 -2.40
N VAL A 115 4.00 -0.78 -1.31
CA VAL A 115 3.38 -0.67 0.02
C VAL A 115 2.36 0.46 0.06
N ILE A 116 2.69 1.61 -0.51
CA ILE A 116 1.77 2.76 -0.58
C ILE A 116 0.53 2.39 -1.42
N ALA A 117 0.73 1.77 -2.58
CA ALA A 117 -0.36 1.34 -3.46
C ALA A 117 -1.29 0.31 -2.78
N HIS A 118 -0.75 -0.55 -1.91
CA HIS A 118 -1.52 -1.47 -1.10
C HIS A 118 -2.46 -0.71 -0.13
N GLU A 119 -1.97 0.31 0.57
CA GLU A 119 -2.80 1.12 1.47
C GLU A 119 -3.89 1.90 0.73
N TYR A 120 -3.58 2.42 -0.45
CA TYR A 120 -4.60 2.99 -1.33
C TYR A 120 -5.57 1.94 -1.88
N GLY A 121 -5.16 0.67 -1.99
CA GLY A 121 -6.05 -0.46 -2.26
C GLY A 121 -7.14 -0.59 -1.19
N HIS A 122 -6.80 -0.41 0.09
CA HIS A 122 -7.77 -0.38 1.18
C HIS A 122 -8.72 0.83 1.10
N HIS A 123 -8.22 1.98 0.67
CA HIS A 123 -9.07 3.15 0.40
C HIS A 123 -10.08 2.85 -0.72
N VAL A 124 -9.66 2.22 -1.80
CA VAL A 124 -10.55 1.79 -2.89
C VAL A 124 -11.59 0.80 -2.40
N GLN A 125 -11.23 -0.16 -1.55
CA GLN A 125 -12.18 -1.09 -0.91
C GLN A 125 -13.24 -0.36 -0.08
N ASP A 126 -12.86 0.70 0.61
CA ASP A 126 -13.80 1.52 1.38
C ASP A 126 -14.77 2.25 0.46
N LEU A 127 -14.28 2.88 -0.62
CA LEU A 127 -15.12 3.53 -1.63
C LEU A 127 -16.09 2.55 -2.32
N LEU A 128 -15.67 1.31 -2.55
CA LEU A 128 -16.50 0.24 -3.13
C LEU A 128 -17.42 -0.42 -2.10
N GLY A 129 -17.23 -0.15 -0.80
CA GLY A 129 -18.00 -0.73 0.29
C GLY A 129 -17.64 -2.19 0.58
N THR A 130 -16.53 -2.71 0.08
CA THR A 130 -16.11 -4.11 0.25
C THR A 130 -15.75 -4.39 1.71
N ASN A 131 -15.01 -3.50 2.35
CA ASN A 131 -14.58 -3.63 3.74
C ASN A 131 -15.75 -3.67 4.74
N GLN A 132 -16.89 -3.05 4.41
CA GLN A 132 -18.09 -3.05 5.26
C GLN A 132 -18.81 -4.41 5.30
N GLN A 133 -18.48 -5.32 4.37
CA GLN A 133 -19.09 -6.65 4.26
C GLN A 133 -18.29 -7.71 5.05
N VAL A 134 -17.17 -7.32 5.65
CA VAL A 134 -16.22 -8.23 6.30
C VAL A 134 -16.26 -8.09 7.81
N ASP A 135 -16.31 -9.22 8.52
CA ASP A 135 -16.06 -9.27 9.96
C ASP A 135 -14.54 -9.42 10.19
N SER A 136 -13.86 -8.32 10.45
CA SER A 136 -12.41 -8.27 10.68
C SER A 136 -11.93 -8.99 11.95
N ARG A 137 -12.85 -9.50 12.78
CA ARG A 137 -12.51 -10.31 13.96
C ARG A 137 -12.25 -11.78 13.60
N LEU A 138 -12.66 -12.20 12.42
CA LEU A 138 -12.42 -13.56 11.93
C LEU A 138 -11.02 -13.65 11.33
N THR A 139 -10.28 -14.68 11.71
CA THR A 139 -8.92 -14.97 11.27
C THR A 139 -8.88 -16.31 10.52
N GLY A 140 -7.78 -16.55 9.83
CA GLY A 140 -7.55 -17.79 9.08
C GLY A 140 -7.26 -17.52 7.60
N PRO A 141 -6.70 -18.51 6.88
CA PRO A 141 -6.16 -18.30 5.54
C PRO A 141 -7.21 -17.90 4.49
N ASP A 142 -8.49 -18.17 4.76
CA ASP A 142 -9.62 -17.84 3.87
C ASP A 142 -10.56 -16.81 4.51
N SER A 143 -10.14 -16.16 5.60
CA SER A 143 -10.96 -15.17 6.31
C SER A 143 -11.25 -13.94 5.45
N GLY A 144 -12.29 -13.20 5.84
CA GLY A 144 -12.61 -11.93 5.18
C GLY A 144 -11.48 -10.91 5.26
N SER A 145 -10.73 -10.89 6.39
CA SER A 145 -9.55 -10.04 6.53
C SER A 145 -8.49 -10.39 5.52
N VAL A 146 -8.12 -11.68 5.40
CA VAL A 146 -7.15 -12.14 4.38
C VAL A 146 -7.62 -11.79 2.98
N ARG A 147 -8.91 -11.97 2.65
CA ARG A 147 -9.44 -11.58 1.33
C ARG A 147 -9.30 -10.10 1.01
N LEU A 148 -9.50 -9.22 2.00
CA LEU A 148 -9.27 -7.78 1.84
C LEU A 148 -7.78 -7.48 1.55
N GLU A 149 -6.87 -8.08 2.30
CA GLU A 149 -5.43 -7.89 2.11
C GLU A 149 -4.97 -8.33 0.71
N LEU A 150 -5.40 -9.53 0.29
CA LEU A 150 -5.07 -10.06 -1.03
C LEU A 150 -5.67 -9.23 -2.17
N GLN A 151 -6.85 -8.67 -1.96
CA GLN A 151 -7.45 -7.75 -2.93
C GLN A 151 -6.67 -6.43 -2.99
N ALA A 152 -6.19 -5.91 -1.85
CA ALA A 152 -5.35 -4.72 -1.82
C ALA A 152 -4.00 -4.97 -2.52
N ASP A 153 -3.38 -6.14 -2.34
CA ASP A 153 -2.19 -6.54 -3.11
C ASP A 153 -2.47 -6.61 -4.63
N CYS A 154 -3.61 -7.15 -5.02
CA CYS A 154 -4.01 -7.21 -6.42
C CYS A 154 -4.25 -5.79 -6.99
N PHE A 155 -4.90 -4.92 -6.27
CA PHE A 155 -5.09 -3.52 -6.65
C PHE A 155 -3.75 -2.77 -6.79
N ALA A 156 -2.79 -3.01 -5.89
CA ALA A 156 -1.44 -2.50 -6.03
C ALA A 156 -0.77 -3.03 -7.32
N GLY A 157 -0.98 -4.30 -7.64
CA GLY A 157 -0.51 -4.90 -8.89
C GLY A 157 -1.14 -4.26 -10.13
N THR A 158 -2.44 -3.94 -10.11
CA THR A 158 -3.09 -3.28 -11.25
C THR A 158 -2.56 -1.87 -11.49
N TRP A 159 -2.34 -1.09 -10.43
CA TRP A 159 -1.65 0.19 -10.56
C TRP A 159 -0.25 0.00 -11.13
N ALA A 160 0.54 -0.92 -10.60
CA ALA A 160 1.91 -1.18 -11.05
C ALA A 160 1.99 -1.54 -12.54
N ASN A 161 1.01 -2.27 -13.09
CA ASN A 161 0.91 -2.55 -14.53
C ASN A 161 0.79 -1.26 -15.36
N HIS A 162 0.13 -0.25 -14.84
CA HIS A 162 -0.18 0.99 -15.54
C HIS A 162 0.74 2.16 -15.15
N ALA A 163 1.57 2.03 -14.12
CA ALA A 163 2.32 3.13 -13.52
C ALA A 163 3.17 3.93 -14.52
N GLU A 164 3.74 3.27 -15.53
CA GLU A 164 4.53 3.93 -16.58
C GLU A 164 3.68 4.57 -17.70
N THR A 165 2.36 4.41 -17.67
CA THR A 165 1.45 4.88 -18.72
C THR A 165 0.35 5.80 -18.21
N VAL A 166 0.12 5.86 -16.90
CA VAL A 166 -0.85 6.77 -16.29
C VAL A 166 -0.31 8.20 -16.37
N PRO A 167 -0.97 9.09 -17.13
CA PRO A 167 -0.53 10.47 -17.22
C PRO A 167 -0.97 11.27 -16.00
N ASP A 168 -0.10 12.15 -15.55
CA ASP A 168 -0.41 13.23 -14.62
C ASP A 168 -1.21 14.38 -15.29
N GLU A 169 -1.40 15.48 -14.58
CA GLU A 169 -2.06 16.68 -15.11
C GLU A 169 -1.33 17.30 -16.31
N THR A 170 -0.03 17.02 -16.49
CA THR A 170 0.78 17.50 -17.64
C THR A 170 0.71 16.55 -18.84
N GLY A 171 0.12 15.38 -18.66
CA GLY A 171 0.00 14.34 -19.69
C GLY A 171 1.22 13.42 -19.80
N GLN A 172 2.09 13.41 -18.79
CA GLN A 172 3.26 12.53 -18.70
C GLN A 172 3.15 11.59 -17.50
N PRO A 173 3.67 10.35 -17.57
CA PRO A 173 3.70 9.48 -16.41
C PRO A 173 4.72 9.99 -15.36
N LEU A 174 4.36 9.90 -14.09
CA LEU A 174 5.25 10.24 -12.98
C LEU A 174 6.29 9.14 -12.70
N ILE A 175 5.93 7.88 -12.99
CA ILE A 175 6.80 6.72 -12.78
C ILE A 175 7.28 6.22 -14.13
N VAL A 176 8.58 6.00 -14.26
CA VAL A 176 9.23 5.52 -15.48
C VAL A 176 10.31 4.49 -15.14
N ASP A 177 10.68 3.68 -16.14
CA ASP A 177 11.79 2.74 -16.04
C ASP A 177 11.63 1.65 -14.96
N ILE A 178 10.38 1.16 -14.74
CA ILE A 178 10.13 -0.01 -13.88
C ILE A 178 10.74 -1.25 -14.56
N THR A 179 11.68 -1.90 -13.87
CA THR A 179 12.35 -3.10 -14.38
C THR A 179 11.73 -4.38 -13.82
N ASP A 180 11.98 -5.52 -14.51
CA ASP A 180 11.59 -6.83 -13.98
C ASP A 180 12.19 -7.10 -12.59
N ASP A 181 13.36 -6.52 -12.29
CA ASP A 181 14.02 -6.64 -11.00
C ASP A 181 13.30 -5.84 -9.90
N ASP A 182 12.75 -4.68 -10.23
CA ASP A 182 11.92 -3.89 -9.31
C ASP A 182 10.63 -4.64 -8.95
N VAL A 183 9.99 -5.24 -9.94
CA VAL A 183 8.80 -6.08 -9.73
C VAL A 183 9.13 -7.31 -8.89
N ALA A 184 10.29 -7.96 -9.15
CA ALA A 184 10.73 -9.11 -8.37
C ALA A 184 10.97 -8.76 -6.89
N ARG A 185 11.54 -7.57 -6.61
CA ARG A 185 11.72 -7.07 -5.23
C ARG A 185 10.39 -6.75 -4.54
N ALA A 186 9.44 -6.18 -5.26
CA ALA A 186 8.10 -5.96 -4.70
C ALA A 186 7.41 -7.28 -4.36
N LEU A 187 7.52 -8.30 -5.22
CA LEU A 187 7.01 -9.65 -4.96
C LEU A 187 7.71 -10.31 -3.76
N ASP A 188 9.04 -10.21 -3.65
CA ASP A 188 9.78 -10.71 -2.49
C ASP A 188 9.30 -10.02 -1.20
N THR A 189 9.10 -8.69 -1.25
CA THR A 189 8.59 -7.93 -0.12
C THR A 189 7.17 -8.36 0.28
N ALA A 190 6.27 -8.54 -0.69
CA ALA A 190 4.92 -9.07 -0.44
C ALA A 190 4.97 -10.42 0.31
N GLY A 191 5.89 -11.30 -0.08
CA GLY A 191 6.13 -12.55 0.64
C GLY A 191 6.64 -12.35 2.06
N ARG A 192 7.58 -11.43 2.28
CA ARG A 192 8.20 -11.19 3.61
C ARG A 192 7.27 -10.54 4.62
N ILE A 193 6.20 -9.92 4.18
CA ILE A 193 5.14 -9.38 5.03
C ILE A 193 3.90 -10.28 5.10
N GLY A 194 4.00 -11.51 4.59
CA GLY A 194 3.01 -12.57 4.80
C GLY A 194 3.03 -13.11 6.24
N ASP A 195 1.87 -13.53 6.74
CA ASP A 195 1.71 -14.00 8.11
C ASP A 195 2.60 -15.22 8.43
N ASP A 196 2.77 -16.12 7.48
CA ASP A 196 3.63 -17.30 7.61
C ASP A 196 5.10 -16.92 7.77
N PHE A 197 5.61 -16.02 6.92
CA PHE A 197 6.98 -15.53 7.02
C PHE A 197 7.23 -14.81 8.36
N ILE A 198 6.30 -13.93 8.75
CA ILE A 198 6.41 -13.20 10.02
C ILE A 198 6.41 -14.15 11.21
N GLN A 199 5.51 -15.14 11.24
CA GLN A 199 5.43 -16.10 12.33
C GLN A 199 6.67 -16.99 12.42
N GLU A 200 7.20 -17.43 11.28
CA GLU A 200 8.37 -18.31 11.21
C GLU A 200 9.67 -17.56 11.52
N ASN A 201 9.89 -16.39 10.96
CA ASN A 201 11.18 -15.69 10.99
C ASN A 201 11.28 -14.59 12.04
N LEU A 202 10.16 -13.94 12.40
CA LEU A 202 10.12 -12.82 13.34
C LEU A 202 9.31 -13.14 14.61
N GLY A 203 8.57 -14.24 14.61
CA GLY A 203 7.70 -14.66 15.69
C GLY A 203 8.25 -15.88 16.46
N SER A 204 7.36 -16.84 16.74
CA SER A 204 7.66 -18.04 17.55
C SER A 204 8.43 -19.15 16.80
N GLY A 205 8.62 -19.01 15.50
CA GLY A 205 9.19 -20.04 14.61
C GLY A 205 8.19 -21.15 14.25
N THR A 206 6.91 -20.95 14.53
CA THR A 206 5.83 -21.92 14.22
C THR A 206 4.69 -21.20 13.53
N VAL A 207 4.28 -21.70 12.37
CA VAL A 207 3.18 -21.14 11.58
C VAL A 207 1.86 -21.67 12.10
N ASP A 208 0.95 -20.75 12.46
CA ASP A 208 -0.45 -21.01 12.79
C ASP A 208 -1.36 -20.30 11.77
N GLN A 209 -1.77 -21.03 10.75
CA GLN A 209 -2.65 -20.49 9.70
C GLN A 209 -4.02 -20.03 10.24
N GLY A 210 -4.49 -20.61 11.36
CA GLY A 210 -5.74 -20.21 11.99
C GLY A 210 -5.74 -18.77 12.51
N SER A 211 -4.56 -18.19 12.70
CA SER A 211 -4.38 -16.81 13.17
C SER A 211 -4.08 -15.80 12.04
N PHE A 212 -4.07 -16.21 10.79
CA PHE A 212 -3.77 -15.31 9.67
C PHE A 212 -4.78 -14.16 9.57
N THR A 213 -4.25 -12.98 9.32
CA THR A 213 -5.00 -11.74 9.11
C THR A 213 -4.64 -11.05 7.81
N HIS A 214 -3.41 -11.29 7.28
CA HIS A 214 -2.88 -10.70 6.06
C HIS A 214 -2.69 -11.71 4.92
N GLY A 215 -2.74 -13.00 5.23
CA GLY A 215 -2.52 -14.07 4.27
C GLY A 215 -1.07 -14.58 4.25
N SER A 216 -0.87 -15.70 3.56
CA SER A 216 0.46 -16.29 3.39
C SER A 216 1.29 -15.53 2.37
N SER A 217 2.61 -15.72 2.43
CA SER A 217 3.57 -15.23 1.42
C SER A 217 3.15 -15.58 0.00
N GLU A 218 2.73 -16.85 -0.22
CA GLU A 218 2.30 -17.33 -1.54
C GLU A 218 1.02 -16.64 -2.00
N GLN A 219 0.04 -16.49 -1.13
CA GLN A 219 -1.22 -15.79 -1.44
C GLN A 219 -0.96 -14.34 -1.84
N ARG A 220 -0.17 -13.59 -1.06
CA ARG A 220 0.13 -12.18 -1.33
C ARG A 220 0.86 -12.00 -2.67
N GLN A 221 1.89 -12.80 -2.93
CA GLN A 221 2.62 -12.79 -4.20
C GLN A 221 1.73 -13.14 -5.40
N ARG A 222 0.86 -14.14 -5.25
CA ARG A 222 -0.08 -14.55 -6.28
C ARG A 222 -1.03 -13.42 -6.66
N TRP A 223 -1.63 -12.75 -5.69
CA TRP A 223 -2.63 -11.72 -5.97
C TRP A 223 -2.00 -10.44 -6.49
N PHE A 224 -0.85 -10.01 -5.99
CA PHE A 224 -0.10 -8.93 -6.63
C PHE A 224 0.23 -9.27 -8.09
N SER A 225 0.75 -10.48 -8.36
CA SER A 225 1.06 -10.94 -9.72
C SER A 225 -0.18 -10.99 -10.62
N THR A 226 -1.35 -11.33 -10.07
CA THR A 226 -2.62 -11.32 -10.81
C THR A 226 -2.95 -9.91 -11.27
N GLY A 227 -2.91 -8.94 -10.37
CA GLY A 227 -3.10 -7.53 -10.70
C GLY A 227 -2.09 -7.03 -11.72
N TYR A 228 -0.80 -7.29 -11.46
CA TYR A 228 0.28 -6.83 -12.33
C TYR A 228 0.22 -7.42 -13.74
N SER A 229 -0.10 -8.69 -13.89
CA SER A 229 -0.15 -9.35 -15.21
C SER A 229 -1.38 -8.97 -16.02
N THR A 230 -2.49 -8.66 -15.37
CA THR A 230 -3.76 -8.35 -16.05
C THR A 230 -4.00 -6.87 -16.24
N GLY A 231 -3.56 -6.04 -15.30
CA GLY A 231 -3.88 -4.61 -15.23
C GLY A 231 -5.38 -4.32 -15.04
N ASP A 232 -6.20 -5.35 -14.78
CA ASP A 232 -7.65 -5.24 -14.72
C ASP A 232 -8.15 -5.45 -13.27
N PRO A 233 -8.64 -4.39 -12.59
CA PRO A 233 -9.17 -4.52 -11.22
C PRO A 233 -10.33 -5.50 -11.08
N ALA A 234 -11.03 -5.83 -12.15
CA ALA A 234 -12.10 -6.84 -12.12
C ALA A 234 -11.55 -8.26 -11.86
N GLN A 235 -10.27 -8.50 -12.09
CA GLN A 235 -9.60 -9.76 -11.76
C GLN A 235 -9.20 -9.87 -10.27
N CYS A 236 -9.40 -8.81 -9.49
CA CYS A 236 -9.07 -8.73 -8.07
C CYS A 236 -10.22 -9.13 -7.14
N ASP A 237 -11.23 -9.83 -7.63
CA ASP A 237 -12.36 -10.26 -6.79
C ASP A 237 -11.98 -11.51 -5.97
N THR A 238 -11.31 -11.29 -4.84
CA THR A 238 -10.92 -12.34 -3.88
C THR A 238 -12.11 -12.96 -3.17
N PHE A 239 -13.29 -12.36 -3.28
CA PHE A 239 -14.52 -12.85 -2.66
C PHE A 239 -15.31 -13.79 -3.58
N ALA A 240 -15.05 -13.78 -4.87
CA ALA A 240 -15.69 -14.64 -5.86
C ALA A 240 -15.05 -16.03 -6.03
N THR A 241 -13.94 -16.29 -5.35
CA THR A 241 -13.21 -17.57 -5.45
C THR A 241 -13.03 -18.25 -4.10
N ASP A 242 -13.03 -19.59 -4.10
CA ASP A 242 -12.66 -20.40 -2.93
C ASP A 242 -11.14 -20.73 -2.92
N ASP A 243 -10.44 -20.50 -4.04
CA ASP A 243 -9.01 -20.74 -4.19
C ASP A 243 -8.25 -19.42 -4.12
N LEU A 244 -7.69 -19.13 -2.98
CA LEU A 244 -6.86 -17.95 -2.75
C LEU A 244 -5.35 -18.20 -2.97
N GLY A 245 -4.92 -19.44 -3.12
CA GLY A 245 -3.53 -19.88 -3.21
C GLY A 245 -3.06 -20.68 -2.03
#